data_84981ed60ebd7b0aae096193da44d83f
#
_entry.id   84981ed60ebd7b0aae096193da44d83f
#
_cell.length_a   1.000
_cell.length_b   1.000
_cell.length_c   1.000
_cell.angle_alpha   90.00
_cell.angle_beta   90.00
_cell.angle_gamma   90.00
#
_symmetry.space_group_name_H-M   'P 1'
#
loop_
_entity.id
_entity.type
_entity.pdbx_description
1 polymer ?
#
loop_
_entity_poly.entity_id
_entity_poly.type
_entity_poly.pdbx_seq_one_letter_code
_entity_poly.pdbx_strand_id
1 'polypeptide(L)'
;RSYTLDLLVTPEQRLWMWRRTWQIVRERKIMMADFWNCGTTSDGCIAAGRSSGYLYIDWNGKIMPCVFVPYAAGNIHEIYANGGTLDDIYSLPYLRAIREWQDEYGFEKGRPHDCGNWLIPCSLRDHYDTGRELIDKYRPEPEDEAAVEALHDPALYQGMVAYDEALRQLFDPIWEQEYLR
;
A
#
# COMPACT_ATOMS: atom_id res chain seq x y z
N ARG A 1 -16.13 -0.60 11.75
CA ARG A 1 -14.95 0.29 11.70
C ARG A 1 -15.41 1.66 11.22
N SER A 2 -14.85 2.71 11.78
CA SER A 2 -15.06 4.08 11.28
C SER A 2 -13.83 4.46 10.46
N TYR A 3 -14.02 4.77 9.19
CA TYR A 3 -12.98 5.42 8.39
C TYR A 3 -12.97 6.90 8.75
N THR A 4 -11.79 7.47 8.94
CA THR A 4 -11.64 8.90 9.21
C THR A 4 -10.21 9.37 8.92
N LEU A 5 -10.10 10.55 8.33
CA LEU A 5 -8.81 11.21 8.11
C LEU A 5 -8.16 11.65 9.43
N ASP A 6 -8.93 11.85 10.49
CA ASP A 6 -8.42 12.30 11.79
C ASP A 6 -7.49 11.29 12.47
N LEU A 7 -7.57 10.02 12.08
CA LEU A 7 -6.69 8.95 12.57
C LEU A 7 -5.46 8.76 11.69
N LEU A 8 -5.38 9.43 10.56
CA LEU A 8 -4.24 9.35 9.66
C LEU A 8 -3.10 10.21 10.21
N VAL A 9 -1.90 9.66 10.25
CA VAL A 9 -0.68 10.41 10.59
C VAL A 9 -0.49 11.53 9.58
N THR A 10 -0.31 12.78 10.03
CA THR A 10 -0.09 13.87 9.07
C THR A 10 1.22 13.69 8.28
N PRO A 11 1.35 14.29 7.09
CA PRO A 11 2.59 14.21 6.32
C PRO A 11 3.83 14.65 7.10
N GLU A 12 3.71 15.72 7.92
CA GLU A 12 4.81 16.22 8.76
C GLU A 12 5.15 15.25 9.90
N GLN A 13 4.13 14.65 10.54
CA GLN A 13 4.33 13.63 11.57
C GLN A 13 5.01 12.39 10.96
N ARG A 14 4.60 11.98 9.75
CA ARG A 14 5.23 10.86 9.04
C ARG A 14 6.69 11.17 8.71
N LEU A 15 7.01 12.36 8.24
CA LEU A 15 8.37 12.79 8.01
C LEU A 15 9.20 12.78 9.30
N TRP A 16 8.64 13.27 10.40
CA TRP A 16 9.30 13.21 11.71
C TRP A 16 9.55 11.77 12.15
N MET A 17 8.57 10.87 12.02
CA MET A 17 8.70 9.45 12.35
C MET A 17 9.80 8.79 11.53
N TRP A 18 9.85 9.02 10.22
CA TRP A 18 10.88 8.51 9.34
C TRP A 18 12.28 8.95 9.79
N ARG A 19 12.49 10.24 10.00
CA ARG A 19 13.78 10.78 10.49
C ARG A 19 14.16 10.19 11.84
N ARG A 20 13.21 10.09 12.76
CA ARG A 20 13.43 9.55 14.10
C ARG A 20 13.77 8.06 14.07
N THR A 21 13.12 7.29 13.24
CA THR A 21 13.41 5.86 13.04
C THR A 21 14.86 5.67 12.59
N TRP A 22 15.27 6.36 11.54
CA TRP A 22 16.65 6.26 11.06
C TRP A 22 17.69 6.78 12.06
N GLN A 23 17.36 7.81 12.82
CA GLN A 23 18.23 8.26 13.92
C GLN A 23 18.42 7.15 14.96
N ILE A 24 17.34 6.51 15.41
CA ILE A 24 17.41 5.42 16.39
C ILE A 24 18.22 4.24 15.84
N VAL A 25 17.99 3.85 14.60
CA VAL A 25 18.75 2.76 13.95
C VAL A 25 20.24 3.06 13.96
N ARG A 26 20.64 4.28 13.58
CA ARG A 26 22.05 4.68 13.52
C ARG A 26 22.69 4.82 14.90
N GLU A 27 22.02 5.45 15.86
CA GLU A 27 22.57 5.75 17.19
C GLU A 27 22.54 4.55 18.14
N ARG A 28 21.42 3.81 18.11
CA ARG A 28 21.17 2.71 19.05
C ARG A 28 21.48 1.34 18.49
N LYS A 29 21.74 1.23 17.19
CA LYS A 29 21.97 -0.05 16.48
C LYS A 29 20.83 -1.06 16.67
N ILE A 30 19.61 -0.55 16.82
CA ILE A 30 18.38 -1.34 16.92
C ILE A 30 17.80 -1.47 15.52
N MET A 31 17.56 -2.69 15.06
CA MET A 31 16.85 -2.90 13.80
C MET A 31 15.39 -2.46 13.94
N MET A 32 14.98 -1.52 13.11
CA MET A 32 13.58 -1.10 12.98
C MET A 32 13.23 -1.12 11.49
N ALA A 33 12.16 -1.81 11.15
CA ALA A 33 11.64 -1.87 9.79
C ALA A 33 10.19 -1.39 9.80
N ASP A 34 9.94 -0.23 9.23
CA ASP A 34 8.60 0.33 9.03
C ASP A 34 8.25 0.21 7.54
N PHE A 35 7.81 -0.95 7.12
CA PHE A 35 7.39 -1.21 5.72
C PHE A 35 6.18 -0.37 5.30
N TRP A 36 5.44 0.12 6.28
CA TRP A 36 4.20 0.83 6.06
C TRP A 36 4.42 2.29 5.68
N ASN A 37 5.38 2.94 6.31
CA ASN A 37 5.68 4.35 6.09
C ASN A 37 6.99 4.59 5.33
N CYS A 38 7.75 3.54 5.03
CA CYS A 38 9.02 3.66 4.34
C CYS A 38 9.34 2.36 3.58
N GLY A 39 9.13 2.36 2.28
CA GLY A 39 9.38 1.20 1.42
C GLY A 39 10.84 0.96 1.05
N THR A 40 11.80 1.78 1.51
CA THR A 40 13.22 1.60 1.16
C THR A 40 13.84 0.34 1.77
N THR A 41 13.21 -0.23 2.78
CA THR A 41 13.66 -1.50 3.41
C THR A 41 13.11 -2.75 2.68
N SER A 42 12.23 -2.57 1.71
CA SER A 42 11.50 -3.66 1.05
C SER A 42 11.26 -3.41 -0.44
N ASP A 43 11.99 -2.50 -1.04
CA ASP A 43 11.87 -2.14 -2.47
C ASP A 43 10.43 -1.78 -2.87
N GLY A 44 9.81 -0.91 -2.06
CA GLY A 44 8.44 -0.44 -2.27
C GLY A 44 7.40 -1.15 -1.39
N CYS A 45 6.13 -1.11 -1.82
CA CYS A 45 5.01 -1.73 -1.11
C CYS A 45 5.09 -3.25 -1.19
N ILE A 46 4.88 -3.96 -0.06
CA ILE A 46 4.95 -5.42 0.06
C ILE A 46 3.60 -6.14 -0.10
N ALA A 47 2.54 -5.44 -0.49
CA ALA A 47 1.19 -5.97 -0.59
C ALA A 47 0.96 -6.88 -1.81
N ALA A 48 -0.23 -7.44 -1.91
CA ALA A 48 -0.77 -8.17 -3.06
C ALA A 48 -0.02 -9.46 -3.46
N GLY A 49 0.76 -10.04 -2.54
CA GLY A 49 1.48 -11.28 -2.80
C GLY A 49 2.61 -11.14 -3.81
N ARG A 50 3.22 -9.94 -3.96
CA ARG A 50 4.42 -9.82 -4.78
C ARG A 50 5.57 -10.66 -4.24
N SER A 51 6.61 -10.95 -5.04
CA SER A 51 7.82 -11.63 -4.58
C SER A 51 8.38 -10.96 -3.32
N SER A 52 8.72 -11.74 -2.31
CA SER A 52 9.16 -11.24 -0.99
C SER A 52 8.14 -10.37 -0.23
N GLY A 53 6.89 -10.37 -0.66
CA GLY A 53 5.80 -9.66 -0.01
C GLY A 53 4.81 -10.59 0.69
N TYR A 54 3.60 -10.08 0.95
CA TYR A 54 2.53 -10.84 1.58
C TYR A 54 1.16 -10.46 1.01
N LEU A 55 0.16 -11.28 1.31
CA LEU A 55 -1.26 -10.98 1.18
C LEU A 55 -1.96 -11.33 2.50
N TYR A 56 -3.21 -10.93 2.64
CA TYR A 56 -4.00 -11.18 3.82
C TYR A 56 -5.23 -12.01 3.49
N ILE A 57 -5.46 -13.09 4.26
CA ILE A 57 -6.69 -13.87 4.20
C ILE A 57 -7.34 -13.77 5.59
N ASP A 58 -8.57 -13.29 5.64
CA ASP A 58 -9.31 -13.19 6.89
C ASP A 58 -9.92 -14.53 7.31
N TRP A 59 -10.57 -14.55 8.48
CA TRP A 59 -11.22 -15.76 9.03
C TRP A 59 -12.44 -16.23 8.24
N ASN A 60 -12.99 -15.40 7.35
CA ASN A 60 -14.07 -15.75 6.42
C ASN A 60 -13.53 -16.23 5.07
N GLY A 61 -12.21 -16.29 4.91
CA GLY A 61 -11.55 -16.67 3.68
C GLY A 61 -11.45 -15.55 2.63
N LYS A 62 -11.80 -14.31 2.95
CA LYS A 62 -11.65 -13.17 2.02
C LYS A 62 -10.17 -12.88 1.80
N ILE A 63 -9.78 -12.77 0.54
CA ILE A 63 -8.39 -12.55 0.11
C ILE A 63 -8.21 -11.07 -0.19
N MET A 64 -7.41 -10.38 0.62
CA MET A 64 -7.15 -8.95 0.49
C MET A 64 -5.68 -8.67 0.17
N PRO A 65 -5.37 -7.56 -0.52
CA PRO A 65 -3.98 -7.19 -0.85
C PRO A 65 -3.09 -7.06 0.38
N CYS A 66 -3.62 -6.49 1.45
CA CYS A 66 -2.95 -6.38 2.75
C CYS A 66 -3.98 -6.19 3.87
N VAL A 67 -3.54 -6.30 5.12
CA VAL A 67 -4.39 -6.18 6.32
C VAL A 67 -5.07 -4.80 6.46
N PHE A 68 -4.59 -3.79 5.75
CA PHE A 68 -5.12 -2.41 5.82
C PHE A 68 -6.07 -2.07 4.67
N VAL A 69 -6.19 -2.95 3.67
CA VAL A 69 -7.01 -2.72 2.47
C VAL A 69 -8.28 -3.55 2.57
N PRO A 70 -9.44 -2.93 2.88
CA PRO A 70 -10.68 -3.64 3.15
C PRO A 70 -11.46 -3.98 1.86
N TYR A 71 -10.76 -4.45 0.82
CA TYR A 71 -11.35 -4.80 -0.47
C TYR A 71 -10.83 -6.15 -0.95
N ALA A 72 -11.70 -7.17 -0.90
CA ALA A 72 -11.33 -8.54 -1.20
C ALA A 72 -11.29 -8.83 -2.71
N ALA A 73 -10.21 -9.40 -3.16
CA ALA A 73 -10.02 -9.86 -4.54
C ALA A 73 -10.80 -11.15 -4.86
N GLY A 74 -11.18 -11.91 -3.84
CA GLY A 74 -11.88 -13.18 -3.93
C GLY A 74 -11.96 -13.89 -2.59
N ASN A 75 -12.34 -15.16 -2.59
CA ASN A 75 -12.45 -15.99 -1.38
C ASN A 75 -11.75 -17.34 -1.57
N ILE A 76 -10.92 -17.74 -0.60
CA ILE A 76 -10.15 -18.99 -0.66
C ILE A 76 -11.05 -20.23 -0.64
N HIS A 77 -12.20 -20.18 0.04
CA HIS A 77 -13.15 -21.28 0.07
C HIS A 77 -13.76 -21.53 -1.32
N GLU A 78 -14.02 -20.46 -2.08
CA GLU A 78 -14.53 -20.59 -3.46
C GLU A 78 -13.47 -21.17 -4.38
N ILE A 79 -12.19 -20.75 -4.24
CA ILE A 79 -11.08 -21.31 -4.98
C ILE A 79 -10.99 -22.81 -4.74
N TYR A 80 -10.99 -23.26 -3.48
CA TYR A 80 -10.93 -24.68 -3.15
C TYR A 80 -12.15 -25.46 -3.59
N ALA A 81 -13.36 -24.89 -3.44
CA ALA A 81 -14.59 -25.54 -3.90
C ALA A 81 -14.61 -25.79 -5.41
N ASN A 82 -13.92 -24.96 -6.18
CA ASN A 82 -13.76 -25.12 -7.64
C ASN A 82 -12.51 -25.94 -8.03
N GLY A 83 -11.88 -26.63 -7.08
CA GLY A 83 -10.70 -27.48 -7.34
C GLY A 83 -9.39 -26.72 -7.50
N GLY A 84 -9.37 -25.44 -7.17
CA GLY A 84 -8.15 -24.61 -7.19
C GLY A 84 -7.26 -24.80 -5.96
N THR A 85 -6.17 -24.08 -5.93
CA THR A 85 -5.12 -24.13 -4.91
C THR A 85 -4.77 -22.72 -4.41
N LEU A 86 -3.85 -22.61 -3.44
CA LEU A 86 -3.31 -21.32 -3.00
C LEU A 86 -2.62 -20.54 -4.12
N ASP A 87 -2.04 -21.23 -5.10
CA ASP A 87 -1.35 -20.57 -6.21
C ASP A 87 -2.31 -19.80 -7.11
N ASP A 88 -3.60 -20.19 -7.16
CA ASP A 88 -4.61 -19.51 -7.95
C ASP A 88 -4.93 -18.09 -7.42
N ILE A 89 -4.57 -17.81 -6.16
CA ILE A 89 -4.68 -16.46 -5.58
C ILE A 89 -3.85 -15.45 -6.40
N TYR A 90 -2.67 -15.85 -6.86
CA TYR A 90 -1.79 -14.97 -7.63
C TYR A 90 -2.35 -14.57 -8.99
N SER A 91 -3.31 -15.32 -9.51
CA SER A 91 -3.98 -15.02 -10.79
C SER A 91 -5.17 -14.07 -10.65
N LEU A 92 -5.62 -13.76 -9.42
CA LEU A 92 -6.74 -12.86 -9.18
C LEU A 92 -6.49 -11.48 -9.80
N PRO A 93 -7.41 -10.97 -10.65
CA PRO A 93 -7.14 -9.77 -11.48
C PRO A 93 -6.80 -8.52 -10.66
N TYR A 94 -7.46 -8.30 -9.53
CA TYR A 94 -7.21 -7.14 -8.67
C TYR A 94 -5.82 -7.18 -8.04
N LEU A 95 -5.40 -8.34 -7.50
CA LEU A 95 -4.06 -8.49 -6.93
C LEU A 95 -2.98 -8.37 -7.99
N ARG A 96 -3.22 -8.93 -9.18
CA ARG A 96 -2.29 -8.83 -10.30
C ARG A 96 -2.10 -7.38 -10.74
N ALA A 97 -3.17 -6.61 -10.84
CA ALA A 97 -3.09 -5.20 -11.22
C ALA A 97 -2.32 -4.35 -10.20
N ILE A 98 -2.45 -4.64 -8.90
CA ILE A 98 -1.63 -3.99 -7.87
C ILE A 98 -0.14 -4.34 -8.06
N ARG A 99 0.20 -5.60 -8.35
CA ARG A 99 1.58 -6.00 -8.61
C ARG A 99 2.15 -5.37 -9.89
N GLU A 100 1.36 -5.30 -10.98
CA GLU A 100 1.74 -4.60 -12.21
C GLU A 100 2.08 -3.13 -11.93
N TRP A 101 1.28 -2.45 -11.12
CA TRP A 101 1.61 -1.09 -10.69
C TRP A 101 2.88 -1.04 -9.82
N GLN A 102 3.08 -1.99 -8.89
CA GLN A 102 4.30 -2.07 -8.08
C GLN A 102 5.55 -2.22 -8.95
N ASP A 103 5.49 -3.04 -10.01
CA ASP A 103 6.58 -3.24 -10.97
C ASP A 103 6.87 -1.96 -11.75
N GLU A 104 5.84 -1.26 -12.23
CA GLU A 104 5.97 0.04 -12.90
C GLU A 104 6.56 1.10 -11.97
N TYR A 105 6.09 1.14 -10.72
CA TYR A 105 6.58 2.05 -9.69
C TYR A 105 8.02 1.74 -9.23
N GLY A 106 8.55 0.57 -9.60
CA GLY A 106 9.97 0.27 -9.48
C GLY A 106 10.36 -0.90 -8.62
N PHE A 107 9.41 -1.75 -8.20
CA PHE A 107 9.77 -3.03 -7.59
C PHE A 107 10.66 -3.84 -8.56
N GLU A 108 11.68 -4.50 -8.03
CA GLU A 108 12.71 -5.25 -8.78
C GLU A 108 13.66 -4.41 -9.66
N LYS A 109 13.43 -3.13 -9.87
CA LYS A 109 14.37 -2.30 -10.65
C LYS A 109 15.70 -2.08 -9.92
N GLY A 110 15.68 -2.09 -8.57
CA GLY A 110 16.89 -2.08 -7.74
C GLY A 110 17.77 -0.83 -7.84
N ARG A 111 17.35 0.19 -8.62
CA ARG A 111 18.07 1.44 -8.82
C ARG A 111 17.17 2.62 -8.50
N PRO A 112 17.58 3.52 -7.58
CA PRO A 112 16.76 4.65 -7.19
C PRO A 112 16.31 5.54 -8.34
N HIS A 113 17.10 5.65 -9.40
CA HIS A 113 16.77 6.45 -10.60
C HIS A 113 15.71 5.81 -11.52
N ASP A 114 15.49 4.51 -11.38
CA ASP A 114 14.57 3.74 -12.25
C ASP A 114 13.24 3.47 -11.54
N CYS A 115 13.06 3.91 -10.31
CA CYS A 115 11.86 3.67 -9.53
C CYS A 115 11.22 4.97 -9.04
N GLY A 116 9.98 4.87 -8.58
CA GLY A 116 9.29 5.94 -7.88
C GLY A 116 9.85 6.16 -6.47
N ASN A 117 9.25 7.07 -5.75
CA ASN A 117 9.68 7.42 -4.39
C ASN A 117 9.26 6.35 -3.37
N TRP A 118 10.18 5.51 -2.94
CA TRP A 118 9.90 4.46 -1.96
C TRP A 118 9.66 4.96 -0.53
N LEU A 119 9.80 6.25 -0.26
CA LEU A 119 9.37 6.84 1.01
C LEU A 119 7.83 6.96 1.09
N ILE A 120 7.15 6.90 -0.07
CA ILE A 120 5.69 6.91 -0.21
C ILE A 120 5.24 5.74 -1.09
N PRO A 121 5.36 4.49 -0.61
CA PRO A 121 5.29 3.31 -1.46
C PRO A 121 3.88 2.76 -1.70
N CYS A 122 2.87 3.16 -0.92
CA CYS A 122 1.59 2.48 -0.90
C CYS A 122 0.68 2.93 -2.04
N SER A 123 0.29 2.00 -2.92
CA SER A 123 -0.62 2.25 -4.04
C SER A 123 -2.03 2.70 -3.64
N LEU A 124 -2.43 2.46 -2.38
CA LEU A 124 -3.79 2.69 -1.91
C LEU A 124 -3.91 3.85 -0.92
N ARG A 125 -2.81 4.25 -0.29
CA ARG A 125 -2.77 5.37 0.64
C ARG A 125 -1.96 6.53 0.10
N ASP A 126 -0.78 6.27 -0.46
CA ASP A 126 0.18 7.28 -0.88
C ASP A 126 0.03 7.64 -2.37
N HIS A 127 -0.86 6.92 -3.08
CA HIS A 127 -1.27 7.12 -4.47
C HIS A 127 -2.76 6.79 -4.58
N TYR A 128 -3.58 7.54 -3.84
CA TYR A 128 -4.99 7.18 -3.63
C TYR A 128 -5.80 7.14 -4.92
N ASP A 129 -5.51 8.03 -5.87
CA ASP A 129 -6.16 8.01 -7.20
C ASP A 129 -5.92 6.68 -7.90
N THR A 130 -4.68 6.19 -7.92
CA THR A 130 -4.32 4.89 -8.49
C THR A 130 -5.07 3.76 -7.81
N GLY A 131 -5.05 3.75 -6.48
CA GLY A 131 -5.76 2.74 -5.70
C GLY A 131 -7.26 2.74 -6.00
N ARG A 132 -7.84 3.92 -6.12
CA ARG A 132 -9.25 4.10 -6.43
C ARG A 132 -9.60 3.64 -7.86
N GLU A 133 -8.79 3.96 -8.84
CA GLU A 133 -8.95 3.48 -10.22
C GLU A 133 -8.93 1.95 -10.29
N LEU A 134 -8.05 1.30 -9.54
CA LEU A 134 -7.99 -0.17 -9.46
C LEU A 134 -9.25 -0.75 -8.81
N ILE A 135 -9.75 -0.15 -7.72
CA ILE A 135 -10.99 -0.56 -7.07
C ILE A 135 -12.19 -0.40 -8.02
N ASP A 136 -12.31 0.74 -8.68
CA ASP A 136 -13.42 1.04 -9.59
C ASP A 136 -13.41 0.10 -10.83
N LYS A 137 -12.22 -0.26 -11.32
CA LYS A 137 -12.03 -1.15 -12.47
C LYS A 137 -12.33 -2.62 -12.14
N TYR A 138 -11.78 -3.12 -11.04
CA TYR A 138 -11.85 -4.54 -10.70
C TYR A 138 -12.97 -4.89 -9.74
N ARG A 139 -13.58 -3.89 -9.10
CA ARG A 139 -14.72 -4.01 -8.19
C ARG A 139 -14.54 -5.12 -7.15
N PRO A 140 -13.42 -5.11 -6.39
CA PRO A 140 -13.24 -6.05 -5.31
C PRO A 140 -14.38 -5.92 -4.29
N GLU A 141 -14.69 -7.00 -3.59
CA GLU A 141 -15.74 -7.01 -2.57
C GLU A 141 -15.31 -6.20 -1.35
N PRO A 142 -16.07 -5.16 -0.92
CA PRO A 142 -15.79 -4.49 0.35
C PRO A 142 -15.86 -5.47 1.53
N GLU A 143 -14.96 -5.31 2.50
CA GLU A 143 -14.91 -6.17 3.69
C GLU A 143 -16.18 -6.02 4.53
N ASP A 144 -16.64 -4.78 4.70
CA ASP A 144 -17.76 -4.39 5.54
C ASP A 144 -18.49 -3.12 5.00
N GLU A 145 -19.54 -2.72 5.70
CA GLU A 145 -20.35 -1.54 5.36
C GLU A 145 -19.52 -0.23 5.40
N ALA A 146 -18.57 -0.12 6.32
CA ALA A 146 -17.70 1.05 6.38
C ALA A 146 -16.78 1.16 5.14
N ALA A 147 -16.35 0.04 4.59
CA ALA A 147 -15.60 0.03 3.32
C ALA A 147 -16.47 0.47 2.15
N VAL A 148 -17.77 0.10 2.14
CA VAL A 148 -18.73 0.58 1.13
C VAL A 148 -18.94 2.10 1.26
N GLU A 149 -19.19 2.59 2.48
CA GLU A 149 -19.36 4.03 2.73
C GLU A 149 -18.15 4.84 2.31
N ALA A 150 -16.94 4.35 2.60
CA ALA A 150 -15.69 4.99 2.22
C ALA A 150 -15.55 5.23 0.70
N LEU A 151 -16.06 4.29 -0.13
CA LEU A 151 -16.06 4.46 -1.58
C LEU A 151 -17.01 5.55 -2.08
N HIS A 152 -18.05 5.87 -1.31
CA HIS A 152 -19.06 6.83 -1.69
C HIS A 152 -18.91 8.19 -0.99
N ASP A 153 -17.88 8.35 -0.15
CA ASP A 153 -17.62 9.60 0.54
C ASP A 153 -16.68 10.52 -0.26
N PRO A 154 -17.20 11.61 -0.86
CA PRO A 154 -16.37 12.53 -1.63
C PRO A 154 -15.40 13.32 -0.76
N ALA A 155 -15.72 13.55 0.53
CA ALA A 155 -14.82 14.27 1.43
C ALA A 155 -13.61 13.41 1.79
N LEU A 156 -13.81 12.10 2.01
CA LEU A 156 -12.70 11.17 2.19
C LEU A 156 -11.83 11.12 0.94
N TYR A 157 -12.42 11.00 -0.24
CA TYR A 157 -11.67 10.97 -1.49
C TYR A 157 -10.79 12.21 -1.66
N GLN A 158 -11.38 13.41 -1.54
CA GLN A 158 -10.66 14.67 -1.65
C GLN A 158 -9.56 14.81 -0.60
N GLY A 159 -9.85 14.39 0.63
CA GLY A 159 -8.89 14.43 1.73
C GLY A 159 -7.69 13.49 1.50
N MET A 160 -7.92 12.30 0.96
CA MET A 160 -6.84 11.36 0.62
C MET A 160 -5.98 11.85 -0.56
N VAL A 161 -6.60 12.44 -1.59
CA VAL A 161 -5.86 13.06 -2.70
C VAL A 161 -5.00 14.24 -2.20
N ALA A 162 -5.55 15.09 -1.34
CA ALA A 162 -4.79 16.17 -0.72
C ALA A 162 -3.65 15.67 0.17
N TYR A 163 -3.85 14.55 0.86
CA TYR A 163 -2.81 13.89 1.65
C TYR A 163 -1.67 13.39 0.76
N ASP A 164 -1.97 12.74 -0.37
CA ASP A 164 -0.97 12.31 -1.35
C ASP A 164 -0.12 13.47 -1.85
N GLU A 165 -0.76 14.56 -2.23
CA GLU A 165 -0.09 15.76 -2.69
C GLU A 165 0.87 16.32 -1.64
N ALA A 166 0.41 16.43 -0.40
CA ALA A 166 1.24 16.89 0.71
C ALA A 166 2.41 15.95 1.01
N LEU A 167 2.22 14.63 0.87
CA LEU A 167 3.31 13.66 0.99
C LEU A 167 4.37 13.87 -0.10
N ARG A 168 3.97 14.03 -1.36
CA ARG A 168 4.90 14.27 -2.46
C ARG A 168 5.71 15.55 -2.23
N GLN A 169 5.06 16.64 -1.84
CA GLN A 169 5.75 17.90 -1.56
C GLN A 169 6.83 17.77 -0.49
N LEU A 170 6.63 16.92 0.53
CA LEU A 170 7.60 16.71 1.59
C LEU A 170 8.66 15.66 1.26
N PHE A 171 8.28 14.56 0.62
CA PHE A 171 9.15 13.40 0.47
C PHE A 171 9.90 13.35 -0.86
N ASP A 172 9.40 13.95 -1.95
CA ASP A 172 10.11 13.95 -3.22
C ASP A 172 11.46 14.68 -3.15
N PRO A 173 11.56 15.87 -2.51
CA PRO A 173 12.86 16.51 -2.33
C PRO A 173 13.85 15.68 -1.51
N ILE A 174 13.35 14.90 -0.53
CA ILE A 174 14.19 14.01 0.28
C ILE A 174 14.68 12.83 -0.56
N TRP A 175 13.77 12.23 -1.35
CA TRP A 175 14.10 11.14 -2.26
C TRP A 175 15.19 11.56 -3.24
N GLU A 176 15.02 12.69 -3.90
CA GLU A 176 15.99 13.24 -4.83
C GLU A 176 17.36 13.52 -4.17
N GLN A 177 17.35 14.04 -2.94
CA GLN A 177 18.58 14.45 -2.26
C GLN A 177 19.32 13.31 -1.57
N GLU A 178 18.62 12.33 -1.02
CA GLU A 178 19.22 11.29 -0.19
C GLU A 178 19.37 9.94 -0.90
N TYR A 179 18.58 9.69 -1.97
CA TYR A 179 18.56 8.40 -2.65
C TYR A 179 18.97 8.46 -4.12
N LEU A 180 18.82 9.61 -4.80
CA LEU A 180 19.14 9.76 -6.22
C LEU A 180 20.53 10.40 -6.48
N ARG A 181 21.29 10.72 -5.45
CA ARG A 181 22.63 11.33 -5.59
C ARG A 181 23.75 10.30 -5.59
#